data_35a94652fa8ea115baeee18ab6e63362
#
_entry.id   35a94652fa8ea115baeee18ab6e63362
#
_cell.length_a   1.000
_cell.length_b   1.000
_cell.length_c   1.000
_cell.angle_alpha   90.00
_cell.angle_beta   90.00
_cell.angle_gamma   90.00
#
_symmetry.space_group_name_H-M   'P 1'
#
loop_
_entity.id
_entity.type
_entity.pdbx_description
1 polymer ?
#
loop_
_entity_poly.entity_id
_entity_poly.type
_entity_poly.pdbx_seq_one_letter_code
_entity_poly.pdbx_strand_id
1 'polypeptide(L)'
;LSAEASYQLTDVEPPETGQINETSLNGRDLVVWRTEKGELCAMEARCPHQWTHLAHEGVVEGEEIICTTHFWRFSMTGEGCKENVKGRRDPKGSIEVIPCYEQDGKIWIAKSGGED
;
A
#
# COMPACT_ATOMS: atom_id res chain seq x y z
N LEU A 1 9.41 18.40 -18.91
CA LEU A 1 9.27 17.97 -18.68
C LEU A 1 9.14 17.49 -17.95
N SER A 2 8.78 17.75 -17.90
CA SER A 2 9.02 17.10 -16.97
C SER A 2 8.43 15.81 -16.88
N ALA A 3 9.15 14.84 -16.85
CA ALA A 3 8.65 13.55 -16.63
C ALA A 3 8.35 13.30 -15.20
N GLU A 4 8.49 14.26 -14.38
CA GLU A 4 8.27 14.01 -12.99
C GLU A 4 6.83 13.94 -12.68
N ALA A 5 6.43 12.99 -11.89
CA ALA A 5 5.08 12.92 -11.40
C ALA A 5 4.79 14.11 -10.52
N SER A 6 3.57 14.57 -10.59
CA SER A 6 3.12 15.57 -9.65
C SER A 6 2.76 14.89 -8.35
N TYR A 7 3.29 15.38 -7.26
CA TYR A 7 3.00 14.85 -5.95
C TYR A 7 2.12 15.79 -5.18
N GLN A 8 1.27 15.24 -4.37
CA GLN A 8 0.33 16.00 -3.57
C GLN A 8 0.61 15.75 -2.10
N LEU A 9 0.66 16.83 -1.32
CA LEU A 9 0.84 16.71 0.12
C LEU A 9 -0.42 16.12 0.74
N THR A 10 -0.23 15.17 1.64
CA THR A 10 -1.34 14.59 2.38
C THR A 10 -1.17 14.93 3.85
N ASP A 11 -2.25 14.72 4.60
CA ASP A 11 -2.17 14.90 6.05
C ASP A 11 -2.12 13.56 6.76
N VAL A 12 -1.82 12.48 6.03
CA VAL A 12 -1.68 11.19 6.68
C VAL A 12 -0.38 11.19 7.50
N GLU A 13 -0.45 10.61 8.69
CA GLU A 13 0.74 10.51 9.53
C GLU A 13 1.71 9.53 8.93
N PRO A 14 3.01 9.81 8.90
CA PRO A 14 3.96 8.82 8.44
C PRO A 14 3.89 7.58 9.32
N PRO A 15 3.70 6.40 8.73
CA PRO A 15 3.61 5.19 9.55
C PRO A 15 4.96 4.81 10.13
N GLU A 16 4.94 4.21 11.31
CA GLU A 16 6.14 3.63 11.87
C GLU A 16 6.36 2.26 11.25
N THR A 17 7.55 1.72 11.50
CA THR A 17 7.90 0.41 10.98
C THR A 17 6.82 -0.60 11.31
N GLY A 18 6.32 -1.30 10.29
CA GLY A 18 5.28 -2.30 10.48
C GLY A 18 3.88 -1.74 10.65
N GLN A 19 3.69 -0.45 10.45
CA GLN A 19 2.40 0.19 10.69
C GLN A 19 1.72 0.54 9.38
N ILE A 20 0.38 0.57 9.39
CA ILE A 20 -0.44 0.91 8.24
C ILE A 20 -1.32 2.08 8.62
N ASN A 21 -1.25 3.17 7.85
CA ASN A 21 -2.12 4.33 8.06
C ASN A 21 -2.97 4.53 6.82
N GLU A 22 -4.19 4.99 7.01
CA GLU A 22 -5.10 5.16 5.88
C GLU A 22 -5.23 6.63 5.52
N THR A 23 -5.51 6.88 4.26
CA THR A 23 -5.80 8.22 3.80
C THR A 23 -6.71 8.12 2.58
N SER A 24 -7.18 9.26 2.14
CA SER A 24 -8.02 9.35 0.96
C SER A 24 -7.49 10.47 0.10
N LEU A 25 -7.42 10.24 -1.20
CA LEU A 25 -6.85 11.22 -2.11
C LEU A 25 -7.66 11.20 -3.39
N ASN A 26 -8.30 12.33 -3.70
CA ASN A 26 -9.09 12.46 -4.92
C ASN A 26 -10.16 11.39 -5.03
N GLY A 27 -10.80 11.05 -3.92
CA GLY A 27 -11.86 10.06 -3.91
C GLY A 27 -11.40 8.63 -3.86
N ARG A 28 -10.11 8.38 -3.77
CA ARG A 28 -9.58 7.02 -3.67
C ARG A 28 -9.13 6.74 -2.24
N ASP A 29 -9.50 5.58 -1.73
CA ASP A 29 -9.01 5.14 -0.43
C ASP A 29 -7.64 4.52 -0.61
N LEU A 30 -6.68 4.99 0.17
CA LEU A 30 -5.31 4.52 0.08
C LEU A 30 -4.81 4.12 1.45
N VAL A 31 -3.82 3.25 1.47
CA VAL A 31 -3.06 2.96 2.68
C VAL A 31 -1.60 3.31 2.43
N VAL A 32 -0.97 3.85 3.46
CA VAL A 32 0.47 4.11 3.46
C VAL A 32 1.02 3.25 4.57
N TRP A 33 1.99 2.40 4.24
CA TRP A 33 2.52 1.47 5.23
C TRP A 33 4.02 1.40 5.10
N ARG A 34 4.65 0.93 6.15
CA ARG A 34 6.10 0.85 6.17
C ARG A 34 6.50 -0.58 6.47
N THR A 35 7.40 -1.11 5.66
CA THR A 35 7.87 -2.48 5.85
C THR A 35 8.66 -2.58 7.14
N GLU A 36 8.94 -3.81 7.55
CA GLU A 36 9.75 -4.03 8.74
C GLU A 36 11.18 -3.59 8.53
N LYS A 37 11.60 -3.36 7.29
CA LYS A 37 12.91 -2.79 7.00
C LYS A 37 12.89 -1.28 6.92
N GLY A 38 11.73 -0.65 7.10
CA GLY A 38 11.64 0.79 7.11
C GLY A 38 11.30 1.42 5.78
N GLU A 39 10.95 0.65 4.77
CA GLU A 39 10.63 1.19 3.45
C GLU A 39 9.17 1.59 3.37
N LEU A 40 8.90 2.69 2.70
CA LEU A 40 7.57 3.28 2.63
C LEU A 40 6.87 2.84 1.37
N CYS A 41 5.58 2.56 1.49
CA CYS A 41 4.78 2.13 0.34
C CYS A 41 3.38 2.70 0.46
N ALA A 42 2.82 3.17 -0.65
CA ALA A 42 1.43 3.61 -0.72
C ALA A 42 0.73 2.78 -1.78
N MET A 43 -0.50 2.38 -1.51
CA MET A 43 -1.25 1.57 -2.46
C MET A 43 -2.74 1.75 -2.22
N GLU A 44 -3.54 1.27 -3.15
CA GLU A 44 -4.98 1.28 -2.95
C GLU A 44 -5.34 0.46 -1.74
N ALA A 45 -6.40 0.88 -1.05
CA ALA A 45 -6.68 0.34 0.27
C ALA A 45 -7.45 -0.97 0.25
N ARG A 46 -7.98 -1.38 -0.90
CA ARG A 46 -8.93 -2.50 -0.93
C ARG A 46 -8.30 -3.76 -1.49
N CYS A 47 -8.41 -4.84 -0.73
CA CYS A 47 -8.00 -6.14 -1.22
C CYS A 47 -8.93 -6.57 -2.34
N PRO A 48 -8.42 -6.95 -3.51
CA PRO A 48 -9.31 -7.29 -4.64
C PRO A 48 -10.17 -8.53 -4.40
N HIS A 49 -9.81 -9.34 -3.41
CA HIS A 49 -10.57 -10.57 -3.18
C HIS A 49 -11.96 -10.27 -2.63
N GLN A 50 -12.06 -9.49 -1.57
CA GLN A 50 -13.35 -9.22 -0.96
C GLN A 50 -13.53 -7.76 -0.62
N TRP A 51 -12.74 -6.91 -1.22
CA TRP A 51 -12.86 -5.46 -1.05
C TRP A 51 -12.60 -5.03 0.39
N THR A 52 -11.87 -5.83 1.14
CA THR A 52 -11.54 -5.53 2.53
C THR A 52 -10.57 -4.37 2.60
N HIS A 53 -10.82 -3.45 3.53
CA HIS A 53 -9.95 -2.30 3.69
C HIS A 53 -8.72 -2.69 4.49
N LEU A 54 -7.54 -2.50 3.90
CA LEU A 54 -6.30 -2.99 4.49
C LEU A 54 -5.87 -2.21 5.74
N ALA A 55 -6.36 -0.99 5.93
CA ALA A 55 -6.06 -0.27 7.17
C ALA A 55 -6.75 -0.91 8.35
N HIS A 56 -7.85 -1.61 8.14
CA HIS A 56 -8.62 -2.22 9.23
C HIS A 56 -8.33 -3.70 9.37
N GLU A 57 -8.06 -4.38 8.25
CA GLU A 57 -7.88 -5.82 8.28
C GLU A 57 -6.52 -6.25 7.78
N GLY A 58 -5.56 -5.34 7.73
CA GLY A 58 -4.24 -5.67 7.22
C GLY A 58 -3.19 -5.66 8.31
N VAL A 59 -2.13 -6.42 8.11
CA VAL A 59 -0.95 -6.37 8.96
C VAL A 59 0.28 -6.40 8.08
N VAL A 60 1.39 -5.88 8.58
CA VAL A 60 2.65 -5.91 7.86
C VAL A 60 3.49 -7.06 8.39
N GLU A 61 4.07 -7.83 7.47
CA GLU A 61 5.01 -8.86 7.84
C GLU A 61 6.18 -8.79 6.87
N GLY A 62 7.36 -8.47 7.36
CA GLY A 62 8.52 -8.32 6.50
C GLY A 62 8.32 -7.17 5.52
N GLU A 63 8.30 -7.47 4.25
CA GLU A 63 8.09 -6.49 3.21
C GLU A 63 6.75 -6.67 2.51
N GLU A 64 5.80 -7.30 3.19
CA GLU A 64 4.49 -7.56 2.62
C GLU A 64 3.40 -7.07 3.56
N ILE A 65 2.26 -6.71 2.97
CA ILE A 65 1.06 -6.41 3.73
C ILE A 65 0.09 -7.56 3.51
N ILE A 66 -0.52 -8.05 4.57
CA ILE A 66 -1.36 -9.23 4.53
C ILE A 66 -2.78 -8.84 4.91
N CYS A 67 -3.72 -9.23 4.04
CA CYS A 67 -5.14 -9.09 4.37
C CYS A 67 -5.53 -10.24 5.28
N THR A 68 -5.91 -9.95 6.52
CA THR A 68 -6.13 -11.02 7.48
C THR A 68 -7.47 -11.73 7.29
N THR A 69 -8.31 -11.25 6.38
CA THR A 69 -9.56 -11.92 6.12
C THR A 69 -9.35 -13.28 5.46
N HIS A 70 -8.51 -13.34 4.43
CA HIS A 70 -8.22 -14.59 3.75
C HIS A 70 -6.74 -14.79 3.50
N PHE A 71 -5.91 -13.93 4.12
CA PHE A 71 -4.44 -14.08 4.12
C PHE A 71 -3.81 -13.95 2.75
N TRP A 72 -4.40 -13.13 1.88
CA TRP A 72 -3.71 -12.72 0.68
C TRP A 72 -2.59 -11.76 1.06
N ARG A 73 -1.45 -11.90 0.41
CA ARG A 73 -0.26 -11.10 0.72
C ARG A 73 0.07 -10.24 -0.49
N PHE A 74 0.49 -9.02 -0.24
CA PHE A 74 0.83 -8.07 -1.31
C PHE A 74 2.20 -7.50 -1.03
N SER A 75 3.08 -7.56 -2.05
CA SER A 75 4.41 -7.00 -1.92
C SER A 75 4.39 -5.50 -2.15
N MET A 76 5.55 -4.88 -2.02
CA MET A 76 5.66 -3.44 -2.28
C MET A 76 5.37 -3.10 -3.74
N THR A 77 5.42 -4.06 -4.64
CA THR A 77 5.05 -3.83 -6.03
C THR A 77 3.56 -4.01 -6.27
N GLY A 78 2.82 -4.44 -5.26
CA GLY A 78 1.39 -4.65 -5.37
C GLY A 78 1.01 -6.03 -5.85
N GLU A 79 1.98 -6.87 -6.16
CA GLU A 79 1.67 -8.23 -6.61
C GLU A 79 1.10 -9.05 -5.46
N GLY A 80 -0.02 -9.73 -5.73
CA GLY A 80 -0.69 -10.50 -4.71
C GLY A 80 -0.41 -11.98 -4.83
N CYS A 81 -0.43 -12.66 -3.71
CA CYS A 81 -0.30 -14.10 -3.66
C CYS A 81 -0.93 -14.62 -2.38
N LYS A 82 -1.12 -15.93 -2.32
CA LYS A 82 -1.53 -16.57 -1.09
C LYS A 82 -0.57 -17.72 -0.82
N GLU A 83 -0.04 -17.75 0.40
CA GLU A 83 0.93 -18.75 0.78
C GLU A 83 0.24 -19.84 1.59
N ASN A 84 0.46 -21.11 1.24
CA ASN A 84 -0.15 -22.21 1.98
C ASN A 84 0.75 -22.61 3.14
N VAL A 85 0.31 -23.62 3.91
CA VAL A 85 1.04 -24.01 5.12
C VAL A 85 2.41 -24.57 4.80
N LYS A 86 2.66 -24.98 3.56
CA LYS A 86 3.96 -25.51 3.18
C LYS A 86 4.84 -24.44 2.55
N GLY A 87 4.42 -23.19 2.56
CA GLY A 87 5.20 -22.12 1.99
C GLY A 87 5.05 -21.91 0.50
N ARG A 88 4.19 -22.67 -0.14
CA ARG A 88 3.96 -22.49 -1.57
C ARG A 88 3.04 -21.31 -1.82
N ARG A 89 3.38 -20.51 -2.81
CA ARG A 89 2.63 -19.29 -3.10
C ARG A 89 1.90 -19.43 -4.42
N ASP A 90 0.62 -19.09 -4.39
CA ASP A 90 -0.20 -19.03 -5.61
C ASP A 90 -0.45 -17.58 -5.95
N PRO A 91 -0.25 -17.17 -7.22
CA PRO A 91 -0.50 -15.78 -7.61
C PRO A 91 -1.96 -15.41 -7.44
N LYS A 92 -2.20 -14.19 -7.03
CA LYS A 92 -3.55 -13.64 -6.88
C LYS A 92 -3.60 -12.28 -7.55
N GLY A 93 -4.75 -11.62 -7.47
CA GLY A 93 -4.88 -10.29 -8.03
C GLY A 93 -3.92 -9.32 -7.38
N SER A 94 -3.61 -8.25 -8.06
CA SER A 94 -2.69 -7.26 -7.56
C SER A 94 -3.41 -5.99 -7.16
N ILE A 95 -2.72 -5.15 -6.38
CA ILE A 95 -3.22 -3.86 -5.94
C ILE A 95 -2.34 -2.81 -6.57
N GLU A 96 -2.95 -1.72 -7.01
CA GLU A 96 -2.17 -0.64 -7.61
C GLU A 96 -1.33 0.06 -6.55
N VAL A 97 -0.03 0.19 -6.80
CA VAL A 97 0.90 0.89 -5.94
C VAL A 97 1.10 2.28 -6.50
N ILE A 98 1.13 3.27 -5.62
CA ILE A 98 1.22 4.67 -6.01
C ILE A 98 2.53 5.23 -5.46
N PRO A 99 3.34 5.88 -6.29
CA PRO A 99 4.60 6.44 -5.80
C PRO A 99 4.38 7.43 -4.67
N CYS A 100 5.24 7.39 -3.69
CA CYS A 100 5.15 8.27 -2.55
C CYS A 100 6.52 8.51 -1.97
N TYR A 101 6.64 9.55 -1.14
CA TYR A 101 7.86 9.78 -0.39
C TYR A 101 7.53 10.57 0.86
N GLU A 102 8.46 10.58 1.79
CA GLU A 102 8.32 11.31 3.03
C GLU A 102 9.33 12.44 3.03
N GLN A 103 8.88 13.63 3.40
CA GLN A 103 9.74 14.78 3.48
C GLN A 103 9.23 15.70 4.57
N ASP A 104 10.11 16.12 5.48
CA ASP A 104 9.78 17.04 6.57
C ASP A 104 8.64 16.52 7.44
N GLY A 105 8.63 15.21 7.67
CA GLY A 105 7.61 14.60 8.52
C GLY A 105 6.26 14.49 7.86
N LYS A 106 6.18 14.63 6.55
CA LYS A 106 4.93 14.58 5.82
C LYS A 106 5.03 13.60 4.68
N ILE A 107 3.89 13.04 4.30
CA ILE A 107 3.82 12.06 3.21
C ILE A 107 3.29 12.76 1.96
N TRP A 108 4.02 12.59 0.87
CA TRP A 108 3.64 13.10 -0.44
C TRP A 108 3.33 11.91 -1.34
N ILE A 109 2.19 11.96 -2.01
CA ILE A 109 1.73 10.84 -2.83
C ILE A 109 1.51 11.36 -4.24
N ALA A 110 1.95 10.58 -5.24
CA ALA A 110 1.77 10.98 -6.63
C ALA A 110 0.29 11.07 -6.96
N LYS A 111 -0.08 12.07 -7.71
CA LYS A 111 -1.44 12.18 -8.20
C LYS A 111 -1.69 10.99 -9.13
N SER A 112 -2.95 10.57 -9.19
CA SER A 112 -3.28 9.44 -9.95
C SER A 112 -2.81 9.59 -11.32
N GLY A 113 -2.12 8.65 -11.77
CA GLY A 113 -1.61 8.69 -13.05
C GLY A 113 -2.59 8.70 -14.10
N GLY A 114 -2.92 8.53 -14.65
CA GLY A 114 -3.81 8.48 -15.62
C GLY A 114 -4.54 9.64 -15.87
N GLU A 115 -4.46 10.36 -15.02
CA GLU A 115 -5.17 11.30 -15.23
C GLU A 115 -4.71 12.17 -15.83
N ASP A 116 -4.51 12.28 -16.34
CA ASP A 116 -4.00 13.05 -16.97
C ASP A 116 -4.26 13.62 -17.33
#